data_efd58839c3e7068a6d6c98060e48f903
#
_entry.id   efd58839c3e7068a6d6c98060e48f903
#
_cell.length_a   1.000
_cell.length_b   1.000
_cell.length_c   1.000
_cell.angle_alpha   90.00
_cell.angle_beta   90.00
_cell.angle_gamma   90.00
#
_symmetry.space_group_name_H-M   'P 1'
#
loop_
_entity.id
_entity.type
_entity.pdbx_description
1 polymer ?
#
loop_
_entity_poly.entity_id
_entity_poly.type
_entity_poly.pdbx_seq_one_letter_code
_entity_poly.pdbx_strand_id
1 'polypeptide(L)'
;MLLPIVFFLWMAISCFWSTDFIGSLHALPKESSLLLLPFCCAIIFIHNKELLIKYYSISMSFYIVFFLTKAVFRFLTEENITVFFGHELVTKDLNAIHFSAFVSVAFFYFLTKEIKTKIDYLQLLLLALFLALLNSKSIIFVDILLVGLYFFFYSKSANKMRLRNIVLLGIVFFSFLFFNRIKEKIEFEFQLNKDNNIGHTVIPKEIVGDRIISMKEAWENDKFEQTDFFSGASFRVYQFRMFLEIMKEENVFFQGLGLNASYKKIEEKGLKYNVFKGNETTEGYQKKNFHNQYVQVFAELGFIGFVILVLILFVNLKNALKNKDFIHIAFAILMISLFLTESFLWRQRGVVFFTAFYCLFNTIYLSEKEKK
;
A
#
# COMPACT_ATOMS: atom_id res chain seq x y z
N MET A 1 13.03 -5.22 17.10
CA MET A 1 13.75 -3.93 17.00
C MET A 1 14.98 -3.97 16.10
N LEU A 2 15.83 -4.99 16.17
CA LEU A 2 17.06 -5.08 15.36
C LEU A 2 16.83 -5.25 13.85
N LEU A 3 15.79 -5.95 13.42
CA LEU A 3 15.57 -6.27 12.01
C LEU A 3 15.46 -5.04 11.08
N PRO A 4 14.72 -3.96 11.40
CA PRO A 4 14.74 -2.76 10.57
C PRO A 4 16.13 -2.11 10.47
N ILE A 5 16.91 -2.13 11.56
CA ILE A 5 18.30 -1.63 11.56
C ILE A 5 19.17 -2.47 10.62
N VAL A 6 19.06 -3.80 10.71
CA VAL A 6 19.79 -4.75 9.80
C VAL A 6 19.37 -4.51 8.34
N PHE A 7 18.08 -4.24 8.09
CA PHE A 7 17.57 -3.91 6.76
C PHE A 7 18.18 -2.61 6.22
N PHE A 8 18.21 -1.56 7.04
CA PHE A 8 18.87 -0.30 6.68
C PHE A 8 20.37 -0.48 6.42
N LEU A 9 21.07 -1.23 7.26
CA LEU A 9 22.50 -1.50 7.06
C LEU A 9 22.75 -2.26 5.76
N TRP A 10 21.88 -3.22 5.41
CA TRP A 10 21.97 -3.92 4.14
C TRP A 10 21.74 -2.98 2.95
N MET A 11 20.77 -2.05 3.05
CA MET A 11 20.58 -0.98 2.06
C MET A 11 21.82 -0.10 1.93
N ALA A 12 22.43 0.32 3.04
CA ALA A 12 23.64 1.15 3.02
C ALA A 12 24.84 0.41 2.40
N ILE A 13 25.03 -0.86 2.75
CA ILE A 13 26.08 -1.70 2.17
C ILE A 13 25.82 -1.93 0.66
N SER A 14 24.55 -2.04 0.23
CA SER A 14 24.23 -2.23 -1.18
C SER A 14 24.66 -1.08 -2.09
N CYS A 15 24.87 0.12 -1.54
CA CYS A 15 25.39 1.25 -2.30
C CYS A 15 26.80 0.96 -2.90
N PHE A 16 27.63 0.12 -2.25
CA PHE A 16 28.99 -0.15 -2.72
C PHE A 16 29.07 -0.93 -4.03
N TRP A 17 28.05 -1.74 -4.36
CA TRP A 17 27.97 -2.47 -5.62
C TRP A 17 26.87 -1.99 -6.53
N SER A 18 26.22 -0.89 -6.16
CA SER A 18 25.09 -0.37 -6.92
C SER A 18 25.45 -0.04 -8.36
N THR A 19 24.60 -0.45 -9.30
CA THR A 19 24.70 -0.06 -10.72
C THR A 19 24.37 1.43 -10.94
N ASP A 20 23.77 2.10 -9.93
CA ASP A 20 23.57 3.55 -9.88
C ASP A 20 24.00 4.10 -8.51
N PHE A 21 25.29 4.23 -8.29
CA PHE A 21 25.87 4.66 -7.01
C PHE A 21 25.32 5.99 -6.49
N ILE A 22 25.22 7.00 -7.38
CA ILE A 22 24.74 8.34 -7.01
C ILE A 22 23.24 8.28 -6.63
N GLY A 23 22.43 7.59 -7.42
CA GLY A 23 21.01 7.37 -7.13
C GLY A 23 20.79 6.65 -5.80
N SER A 24 21.63 5.66 -5.48
CA SER A 24 21.58 4.93 -4.21
C SER A 24 21.93 5.82 -3.02
N LEU A 25 22.98 6.64 -3.11
CA LEU A 25 23.33 7.58 -2.04
C LEU A 25 22.25 8.63 -1.80
N HIS A 26 21.60 9.13 -2.84
CA HIS A 26 20.48 10.08 -2.70
C HIS A 26 19.20 9.43 -2.15
N ALA A 27 19.03 8.13 -2.32
CA ALA A 27 17.90 7.38 -1.78
C ALA A 27 18.08 7.05 -0.29
N LEU A 28 19.30 6.77 0.17
CA LEU A 28 19.59 6.30 1.52
C LEU A 28 19.02 7.19 2.65
N PRO A 29 19.07 8.52 2.60
CA PRO A 29 18.46 9.37 3.61
C PRO A 29 16.94 9.17 3.78
N LYS A 30 16.22 8.78 2.72
CA LYS A 30 14.78 8.51 2.78
C LYS A 30 14.48 7.30 3.66
N GLU A 31 15.41 6.35 3.74
CA GLU A 31 15.32 5.11 4.48
C GLU A 31 15.81 5.24 5.95
N SER A 32 16.38 6.39 6.33
CA SER A 32 17.01 6.63 7.64
C SER A 32 16.07 6.34 8.84
N SER A 33 14.76 6.41 8.64
CA SER A 33 13.77 6.06 9.67
C SER A 33 13.87 4.60 10.12
N LEU A 34 14.34 3.68 9.25
CA LEU A 34 14.59 2.27 9.60
C LEU A 34 15.72 2.12 10.64
N LEU A 35 16.63 3.07 10.71
CA LEU A 35 17.69 3.13 11.70
C LEU A 35 17.29 3.97 12.91
N LEU A 36 16.83 5.21 12.67
CA LEU A 36 16.63 6.20 13.73
C LEU A 36 15.48 5.85 14.66
N LEU A 37 14.32 5.43 14.14
CA LEU A 37 13.16 5.13 14.97
C LEU A 37 13.37 3.92 15.90
N PRO A 38 13.91 2.76 15.44
CA PRO A 38 14.23 1.67 16.34
C PRO A 38 15.26 2.07 17.42
N PHE A 39 16.26 2.89 17.04
CA PHE A 39 17.25 3.39 17.98
C PHE A 39 16.63 4.32 19.05
N CYS A 40 15.82 5.27 18.63
CA CYS A 40 15.08 6.14 19.56
C CYS A 40 14.15 5.33 20.47
N CYS A 41 13.42 4.36 19.93
CA CYS A 41 12.53 3.51 20.72
C CYS A 41 13.27 2.56 21.68
N ALA A 42 14.53 2.24 21.41
CA ALA A 42 15.36 1.47 22.35
C ALA A 42 15.82 2.32 23.56
N ILE A 43 15.97 3.63 23.37
CA ILE A 43 16.40 4.56 24.43
C ILE A 43 15.17 5.11 25.20
N ILE A 44 14.12 5.46 24.46
CA ILE A 44 12.91 6.08 25.01
C ILE A 44 11.91 4.99 25.39
N PHE A 45 11.59 4.88 26.68
CA PHE A 45 10.57 3.95 27.13
C PHE A 45 9.17 4.45 26.73
N ILE A 46 8.50 3.72 25.87
CA ILE A 46 7.11 4.00 25.49
C ILE A 46 6.18 3.47 26.60
N HIS A 47 5.76 4.35 27.51
CA HIS A 47 4.93 3.97 28.65
C HIS A 47 3.47 3.67 28.28
N ASN A 48 2.92 4.34 27.27
CA ASN A 48 1.52 4.23 26.93
C ASN A 48 1.29 4.22 25.40
N LYS A 49 1.33 3.02 24.83
CA LYS A 49 1.07 2.80 23.40
C LYS A 49 -0.34 3.23 23.00
N GLU A 50 -1.35 2.97 23.84
CA GLU A 50 -2.75 3.29 23.53
C GLU A 50 -2.96 4.80 23.39
N LEU A 51 -2.27 5.59 24.21
CA LEU A 51 -2.32 7.05 24.13
C LEU A 51 -1.75 7.56 22.80
N LEU A 52 -0.64 7.00 22.34
CA LEU A 52 -0.03 7.36 21.05
C LEU A 52 -0.95 7.01 19.89
N ILE A 53 -1.53 5.80 19.88
CA ILE A 53 -2.47 5.37 18.84
C ILE A 53 -3.75 6.24 18.88
N LYS A 54 -4.23 6.61 20.09
CA LYS A 54 -5.37 7.52 20.24
C LYS A 54 -5.11 8.87 19.59
N TYR A 55 -3.99 9.51 19.92
CA TYR A 55 -3.67 10.83 19.34
C TYR A 55 -3.42 10.76 17.85
N TYR A 56 -2.75 9.70 17.36
CA TYR A 56 -2.63 9.44 15.95
C TYR A 56 -4.00 9.35 15.27
N SER A 57 -4.93 8.57 15.83
CA SER A 57 -6.25 8.37 15.26
C SER A 57 -7.12 9.64 15.26
N ILE A 58 -7.01 10.45 16.31
CA ILE A 58 -7.65 11.76 16.36
C ILE A 58 -7.04 12.71 15.32
N SER A 59 -5.72 12.72 15.18
CA SER A 59 -5.04 13.54 14.15
C SER A 59 -5.48 13.17 12.74
N MET A 60 -5.68 11.88 12.45
CA MET A 60 -6.23 11.45 11.16
C MET A 60 -7.63 12.04 10.89
N SER A 61 -8.49 12.13 11.91
CA SER A 61 -9.80 12.77 11.76
C SER A 61 -9.69 14.25 11.37
N PHE A 62 -8.71 14.98 11.91
CA PHE A 62 -8.46 16.38 11.51
C PHE A 62 -7.95 16.47 10.06
N TYR A 63 -7.05 15.59 9.63
CA TYR A 63 -6.59 15.54 8.24
C TYR A 63 -7.75 15.25 7.28
N ILE A 64 -8.65 14.34 7.64
CA ILE A 64 -9.83 14.03 6.84
C ILE A 64 -10.73 15.24 6.69
N VAL A 65 -11.04 15.95 7.78
CA VAL A 65 -11.84 17.19 7.74
C VAL A 65 -11.17 18.22 6.82
N PHE A 66 -9.86 18.39 6.92
CA PHE A 66 -9.10 19.27 6.03
C PHE A 66 -9.27 18.90 4.55
N PHE A 67 -9.08 17.61 4.19
CA PHE A 67 -9.22 17.19 2.79
C PHE A 67 -10.64 17.30 2.27
N LEU A 68 -11.64 16.97 3.08
CA LEU A 68 -13.05 17.15 2.70
C LEU A 68 -13.41 18.63 2.50
N THR A 69 -12.96 19.50 3.39
CA THR A 69 -13.17 20.96 3.25
C THR A 69 -12.49 21.47 1.97
N LYS A 70 -11.27 21.05 1.70
CA LYS A 70 -10.55 21.38 0.47
C LYS A 70 -11.28 20.86 -0.77
N ALA A 71 -11.81 19.64 -0.74
CA ALA A 71 -12.57 19.06 -1.84
C ALA A 71 -13.87 19.84 -2.10
N VAL A 72 -14.60 20.24 -1.04
CA VAL A 72 -15.79 21.09 -1.17
C VAL A 72 -15.43 22.42 -1.81
N PHE A 73 -14.36 23.08 -1.36
CA PHE A 73 -13.91 24.35 -1.96
C PHE A 73 -13.56 24.20 -3.45
N ARG A 74 -12.81 23.14 -3.80
CA ARG A 74 -12.49 22.83 -5.20
C ARG A 74 -13.74 22.53 -6.02
N PHE A 75 -14.69 21.80 -5.48
CA PHE A 75 -15.96 21.52 -6.16
C PHE A 75 -16.74 22.80 -6.48
N LEU A 76 -16.78 23.75 -5.56
CA LEU A 76 -17.46 25.04 -5.78
C LEU A 76 -16.77 25.93 -6.82
N THR A 77 -15.47 25.74 -7.06
CA THR A 77 -14.68 26.52 -8.03
C THR A 77 -14.53 25.83 -9.39
N GLU A 78 -14.39 24.50 -9.40
CA GLU A 78 -14.08 23.69 -10.58
C GLU A 78 -15.32 22.98 -11.16
N GLU A 79 -16.44 22.94 -10.41
CA GLU A 79 -17.69 22.20 -10.72
C GLU A 79 -17.47 20.72 -11.06
N ASN A 80 -16.36 20.15 -10.56
CA ASN A 80 -15.94 18.80 -10.89
C ASN A 80 -16.11 17.86 -9.69
N ILE A 81 -17.03 16.90 -9.79
CA ILE A 81 -17.33 15.92 -8.73
C ILE A 81 -16.15 14.96 -8.46
N THR A 82 -15.22 14.79 -9.41
CA THR A 82 -14.09 13.86 -9.24
C THR A 82 -13.15 14.27 -8.12
N VAL A 83 -13.16 15.54 -7.69
CA VAL A 83 -12.35 16.06 -6.57
C VAL A 83 -12.63 15.35 -5.24
N PHE A 84 -13.76 14.66 -5.10
CA PHE A 84 -14.12 13.89 -3.92
C PHE A 84 -13.59 12.47 -3.92
N PHE A 85 -12.92 12.00 -4.99
CA PHE A 85 -12.56 10.60 -5.14
C PHE A 85 -11.06 10.37 -5.39
N GLY A 86 -10.55 9.29 -4.79
CA GLY A 86 -9.23 8.76 -5.08
C GLY A 86 -8.10 9.76 -4.90
N HIS A 87 -7.25 9.86 -5.91
CA HIS A 87 -6.09 10.75 -5.87
C HIS A 87 -6.45 12.23 -5.88
N GLU A 88 -7.60 12.62 -6.45
CA GLU A 88 -8.05 14.02 -6.48
C GLU A 88 -8.49 14.52 -5.11
N LEU A 89 -8.96 13.64 -4.24
CA LEU A 89 -9.38 13.99 -2.87
C LEU A 89 -8.21 14.41 -1.99
N VAL A 90 -7.04 13.82 -2.21
CA VAL A 90 -5.80 14.14 -1.50
C VAL A 90 -4.90 15.07 -2.34
N THR A 91 -3.75 15.48 -1.83
CA THR A 91 -2.81 16.28 -2.61
C THR A 91 -2.08 15.42 -3.65
N LYS A 92 -1.59 16.05 -4.74
CA LYS A 92 -0.78 15.36 -5.77
C LYS A 92 0.41 14.57 -5.20
N ASP A 93 0.97 15.05 -4.08
CA ASP A 93 2.10 14.42 -3.43
C ASP A 93 1.71 13.22 -2.56
N LEU A 94 0.43 13.08 -2.21
CA LEU A 94 -0.10 11.97 -1.41
C LEU A 94 -0.72 10.92 -2.32
N ASN A 95 -0.18 9.71 -2.28
CA ASN A 95 -0.81 8.56 -2.92
C ASN A 95 -2.04 8.15 -2.08
N ALA A 96 -3.23 8.11 -2.72
CA ALA A 96 -4.48 7.73 -2.06
C ALA A 96 -4.42 6.32 -1.42
N ILE A 97 -3.70 5.38 -2.04
CA ILE A 97 -3.55 4.01 -1.52
C ILE A 97 -2.72 4.03 -0.21
N HIS A 98 -1.62 4.81 -0.19
CA HIS A 98 -0.81 4.96 1.03
C HIS A 98 -1.62 5.63 2.15
N PHE A 99 -2.37 6.68 1.79
CA PHE A 99 -3.17 7.40 2.78
C PHE A 99 -4.34 6.54 3.31
N SER A 100 -4.93 5.67 2.48
CA SER A 100 -5.92 4.68 2.92
C SER A 100 -5.35 3.77 4.02
N ALA A 101 -4.12 3.30 3.89
CA ALA A 101 -3.50 2.47 4.92
C ALA A 101 -3.32 3.23 6.25
N PHE A 102 -2.99 4.54 6.19
CA PHE A 102 -2.89 5.38 7.39
C PHE A 102 -4.26 5.53 8.07
N VAL A 103 -5.30 5.81 7.28
CA VAL A 103 -6.67 5.96 7.77
C VAL A 103 -7.20 4.64 8.34
N SER A 104 -6.87 3.48 7.73
CA SER A 104 -7.30 2.16 8.20
C SER A 104 -6.81 1.85 9.62
N VAL A 105 -5.57 2.20 9.97
CA VAL A 105 -5.08 1.99 11.34
C VAL A 105 -5.89 2.82 12.35
N ALA A 106 -6.24 4.07 12.01
CA ALA A 106 -7.09 4.92 12.84
C ALA A 106 -8.53 4.37 12.93
N PHE A 107 -9.07 3.84 11.83
CA PHE A 107 -10.37 3.19 11.78
C PHE A 107 -10.41 1.98 12.74
N PHE A 108 -9.41 1.11 12.70
CA PHE A 108 -9.35 -0.04 13.60
C PHE A 108 -9.20 0.35 15.06
N TYR A 109 -8.54 1.46 15.39
CA TYR A 109 -8.51 1.97 16.76
C TYR A 109 -9.92 2.27 17.28
N PHE A 110 -10.73 3.03 16.55
CA PHE A 110 -12.10 3.33 16.98
C PHE A 110 -13.02 2.11 16.91
N LEU A 111 -12.81 1.21 15.95
CA LEU A 111 -13.58 -0.02 15.82
C LEU A 111 -13.39 -0.94 17.05
N THR A 112 -12.15 -1.07 17.53
CA THR A 112 -11.80 -2.02 18.60
C THR A 112 -12.00 -1.49 20.00
N LYS A 113 -12.20 -0.17 20.16
CA LYS A 113 -12.45 0.45 21.46
C LYS A 113 -13.64 -0.20 22.17
N GLU A 114 -13.46 -0.71 23.38
CA GLU A 114 -14.52 -1.44 24.13
C GLU A 114 -15.71 -0.54 24.48
N ILE A 115 -15.43 0.63 25.06
CA ILE A 115 -16.45 1.63 25.42
C ILE A 115 -16.36 2.80 24.46
N LYS A 116 -17.41 2.98 23.64
CA LYS A 116 -17.47 4.04 22.63
C LYS A 116 -18.42 5.15 23.07
N THR A 117 -17.94 6.38 22.98
CA THR A 117 -18.77 7.58 23.09
C THR A 117 -19.48 7.90 21.76
N LYS A 118 -20.43 8.82 21.78
CA LYS A 118 -21.07 9.32 20.53
C LYS A 118 -20.04 9.90 19.55
N ILE A 119 -18.99 10.54 20.10
CA ILE A 119 -17.90 11.10 19.29
C ILE A 119 -17.07 9.99 18.63
N ASP A 120 -16.81 8.88 19.33
CA ASP A 120 -16.09 7.74 18.74
C ASP A 120 -16.86 7.10 17.57
N TYR A 121 -18.20 7.02 17.68
CA TYR A 121 -19.03 6.54 16.57
C TYR A 121 -19.02 7.50 15.38
N LEU A 122 -19.04 8.82 15.63
CA LEU A 122 -18.92 9.81 14.58
C LEU A 122 -17.58 9.73 13.86
N GLN A 123 -16.48 9.59 14.61
CA GLN A 123 -15.13 9.42 14.05
C GLN A 123 -15.03 8.13 13.24
N LEU A 124 -15.57 7.03 13.74
CA LEU A 124 -15.61 5.76 13.01
C LEU A 124 -16.35 5.88 11.67
N LEU A 125 -17.51 6.54 11.68
CA LEU A 125 -18.28 6.80 10.47
C LEU A 125 -17.50 7.70 9.48
N LEU A 126 -16.88 8.77 9.97
CA LEU A 126 -16.08 9.69 9.16
C LEU A 126 -14.91 8.97 8.49
N LEU A 127 -14.18 8.14 9.24
CA LEU A 127 -13.05 7.36 8.72
C LEU A 127 -13.52 6.33 7.68
N ALA A 128 -14.62 5.62 7.94
CA ALA A 128 -15.19 4.66 6.99
C ALA A 128 -15.64 5.33 5.69
N LEU A 129 -16.33 6.47 5.78
CA LEU A 129 -16.74 7.25 4.61
C LEU A 129 -15.52 7.71 3.80
N PHE A 130 -14.50 8.21 4.47
CA PHE A 130 -13.29 8.68 3.79
C PHE A 130 -12.52 7.56 3.12
N LEU A 131 -12.43 6.36 3.73
CA LEU A 131 -11.86 5.16 3.09
C LEU A 131 -12.62 4.79 1.81
N ALA A 132 -13.95 4.88 1.83
CA ALA A 132 -14.77 4.65 0.64
C ALA A 132 -14.49 5.69 -0.46
N LEU A 133 -14.34 6.98 -0.11
CA LEU A 133 -14.03 8.07 -1.05
C LEU A 133 -12.61 7.93 -1.63
N LEU A 134 -11.63 7.47 -0.85
CA LEU A 134 -10.27 7.18 -1.35
C LEU A 134 -10.26 6.07 -2.40
N ASN A 135 -11.29 5.23 -2.44
CA ASN A 135 -11.51 4.19 -3.46
C ASN A 135 -10.32 3.25 -3.68
N SER A 136 -9.52 3.01 -2.64
CA SER A 136 -8.41 2.05 -2.69
C SER A 136 -8.92 0.62 -2.50
N LYS A 137 -9.22 -0.06 -3.62
CA LYS A 137 -9.92 -1.36 -3.65
C LYS A 137 -9.20 -2.44 -2.85
N SER A 138 -7.87 -2.53 -2.96
CA SER A 138 -7.06 -3.51 -2.22
C SER A 138 -7.16 -3.27 -0.71
N ILE A 139 -7.07 -2.02 -0.26
CA ILE A 139 -7.18 -1.67 1.16
C ILE A 139 -8.61 -1.90 1.67
N ILE A 140 -9.62 -1.44 0.93
CA ILE A 140 -11.04 -1.65 1.31
C ILE A 140 -11.33 -3.15 1.45
N PHE A 141 -10.86 -3.97 0.52
CA PHE A 141 -11.03 -5.43 0.59
C PHE A 141 -10.40 -6.02 1.85
N VAL A 142 -9.16 -5.62 2.17
CA VAL A 142 -8.45 -6.07 3.38
C VAL A 142 -9.15 -5.57 4.64
N ASP A 143 -9.63 -4.32 4.65
CA ASP A 143 -10.38 -3.76 5.79
C ASP A 143 -11.68 -4.52 6.05
N ILE A 144 -12.43 -4.89 5.00
CA ILE A 144 -13.64 -5.71 5.13
C ILE A 144 -13.31 -7.08 5.73
N LEU A 145 -12.25 -7.74 5.26
CA LEU A 145 -11.81 -9.03 5.82
C LEU A 145 -11.40 -8.88 7.29
N LEU A 146 -10.68 -7.82 7.65
CA LEU A 146 -10.26 -7.53 9.02
C LEU A 146 -11.45 -7.21 9.94
N VAL A 147 -12.44 -6.45 9.46
CA VAL A 147 -13.68 -6.20 10.19
C VAL A 147 -14.42 -7.52 10.46
N GLY A 148 -14.52 -8.39 9.44
CA GLY A 148 -15.06 -9.74 9.61
C GLY A 148 -14.31 -10.53 10.68
N LEU A 149 -12.98 -10.58 10.56
CA LEU A 149 -12.12 -11.30 11.51
C LEU A 149 -12.25 -10.75 12.94
N TYR A 150 -12.37 -9.43 13.11
CA TYR A 150 -12.62 -8.81 14.41
C TYR A 150 -13.93 -9.29 15.03
N PHE A 151 -15.03 -9.21 14.30
CA PHE A 151 -16.33 -9.61 14.84
C PHE A 151 -16.46 -11.10 15.07
N PHE A 152 -15.78 -11.93 14.28
CA PHE A 152 -15.82 -13.38 14.45
C PHE A 152 -15.01 -13.86 15.67
N PHE A 153 -13.81 -13.29 15.89
CA PHE A 153 -12.86 -13.88 16.84
C PHE A 153 -12.52 -12.98 18.03
N TYR A 154 -12.57 -11.65 17.89
CA TYR A 154 -12.05 -10.72 18.89
C TYR A 154 -13.12 -9.91 19.63
N SER A 155 -14.28 -9.67 19.02
CA SER A 155 -15.32 -8.86 19.63
C SER A 155 -15.91 -9.54 20.88
N LYS A 156 -15.99 -8.79 21.98
CA LYS A 156 -16.60 -9.22 23.26
C LYS A 156 -18.08 -8.81 23.36
N SER A 157 -18.71 -8.33 22.29
CA SER A 157 -20.09 -7.85 22.33
C SER A 157 -21.06 -8.95 22.72
N ALA A 158 -21.98 -8.65 23.64
CA ALA A 158 -23.06 -9.53 24.05
C ALA A 158 -23.95 -9.98 22.87
N ASN A 159 -24.07 -9.14 21.83
CA ASN A 159 -24.82 -9.42 20.60
C ASN A 159 -23.92 -9.90 19.45
N LYS A 160 -22.81 -10.56 19.76
CA LYS A 160 -21.79 -11.01 18.78
C LYS A 160 -22.40 -11.79 17.60
N MET A 161 -23.32 -12.72 17.89
CA MET A 161 -23.99 -13.53 16.86
C MET A 161 -24.87 -12.67 15.92
N ARG A 162 -25.63 -11.73 16.49
CA ARG A 162 -26.52 -10.85 15.71
C ARG A 162 -25.73 -9.89 14.82
N LEU A 163 -24.69 -9.28 15.37
CA LEU A 163 -23.83 -8.37 14.63
C LEU A 163 -23.05 -9.08 13.52
N ARG A 164 -22.53 -10.27 13.79
CA ARG A 164 -21.89 -11.14 12.81
C ARG A 164 -22.81 -11.43 11.62
N ASN A 165 -24.05 -11.82 11.90
CA ASN A 165 -25.02 -12.15 10.86
C ASN A 165 -25.41 -10.91 10.03
N ILE A 166 -25.51 -9.73 10.66
CA ILE A 166 -25.75 -8.46 9.95
C ILE A 166 -24.60 -8.12 9.03
N VAL A 167 -23.35 -8.28 9.49
CA VAL A 167 -22.15 -8.02 8.65
C VAL A 167 -22.09 -9.00 7.48
N LEU A 168 -22.35 -10.29 7.71
CA LEU A 168 -22.41 -11.30 6.64
C LEU A 168 -23.50 -10.99 5.63
N LEU A 169 -24.72 -10.68 6.10
CA LEU A 169 -25.82 -10.29 5.23
C LEU A 169 -25.50 -9.01 4.44
N GLY A 170 -24.84 -8.04 5.08
CA GLY A 170 -24.36 -6.83 4.41
C GLY A 170 -23.36 -7.15 3.30
N ILE A 171 -22.36 -7.99 3.57
CA ILE A 171 -21.36 -8.40 2.55
C ILE A 171 -22.05 -9.11 1.38
N VAL A 172 -22.93 -10.07 1.66
CA VAL A 172 -23.68 -10.81 0.63
C VAL A 172 -24.58 -9.86 -0.18
N PHE A 173 -25.28 -8.95 0.48
CA PHE A 173 -26.16 -7.97 -0.17
C PHE A 173 -25.38 -7.01 -1.06
N PHE A 174 -24.29 -6.44 -0.58
CA PHE A 174 -23.41 -5.58 -1.38
C PHE A 174 -22.76 -6.33 -2.54
N SER A 175 -22.30 -7.57 -2.32
CA SER A 175 -21.75 -8.41 -3.39
C SER A 175 -22.81 -8.67 -4.48
N PHE A 176 -24.05 -8.89 -4.09
CA PHE A 176 -25.16 -9.10 -5.03
C PHE A 176 -25.51 -7.81 -5.81
N LEU A 177 -25.62 -6.66 -5.12
CA LEU A 177 -25.94 -5.39 -5.76
C LEU A 177 -24.87 -4.93 -6.76
N PHE A 178 -23.62 -5.20 -6.48
CA PHE A 178 -22.49 -4.77 -7.31
C PHE A 178 -21.92 -5.88 -8.17
N PHE A 179 -22.56 -7.06 -8.21
CA PHE A 179 -22.06 -8.24 -8.92
C PHE A 179 -21.73 -7.95 -10.39
N ASN A 180 -22.62 -7.33 -11.14
CA ASN A 180 -22.40 -7.01 -12.54
C ASN A 180 -21.25 -6.02 -12.72
N ARG A 181 -21.18 -4.97 -11.91
CA ARG A 181 -20.06 -3.99 -11.94
C ARG A 181 -18.73 -4.62 -11.54
N ILE A 182 -18.73 -5.54 -10.59
CA ILE A 182 -17.54 -6.30 -10.20
C ILE A 182 -17.12 -7.22 -11.33
N LYS A 183 -18.08 -7.92 -11.95
CA LYS A 183 -17.86 -8.79 -13.10
C LYS A 183 -17.27 -8.04 -14.30
N GLU A 184 -17.93 -6.96 -14.75
CA GLU A 184 -17.45 -6.10 -15.84
C GLU A 184 -16.02 -5.59 -15.58
N LYS A 185 -15.73 -5.24 -14.34
CA LYS A 185 -14.42 -4.75 -13.96
C LYS A 185 -13.37 -5.86 -13.94
N ILE A 186 -13.70 -7.06 -13.45
CA ILE A 186 -12.83 -8.24 -13.54
C ILE A 186 -12.58 -8.57 -15.02
N GLU A 187 -13.61 -8.58 -15.85
CA GLU A 187 -13.47 -8.82 -17.29
C GLU A 187 -12.57 -7.77 -17.95
N PHE A 188 -12.70 -6.50 -17.59
CA PHE A 188 -11.82 -5.43 -18.07
C PHE A 188 -10.37 -5.59 -17.59
N GLU A 189 -10.14 -5.79 -16.29
CA GLU A 189 -8.79 -5.90 -15.71
C GLU A 189 -8.04 -7.14 -16.25
N PHE A 190 -8.76 -8.25 -16.45
CA PHE A 190 -8.17 -9.49 -16.95
C PHE A 190 -8.36 -9.70 -18.46
N GLN A 191 -9.12 -8.82 -19.12
CA GLN A 191 -9.46 -8.94 -20.55
C GLN A 191 -9.94 -10.34 -20.93
N LEU A 192 -10.92 -10.84 -20.18
CA LEU A 192 -11.48 -12.16 -20.39
C LEU A 192 -12.27 -12.25 -21.72
N ASN A 193 -12.80 -11.12 -22.21
CA ASN A 193 -13.55 -11.05 -23.47
C ASN A 193 -12.76 -10.26 -24.52
N LYS A 194 -12.53 -10.87 -25.69
CA LYS A 194 -11.77 -10.32 -26.82
C LYS A 194 -12.51 -9.24 -27.63
N ASP A 195 -13.78 -9.00 -27.37
CA ASP A 195 -14.57 -8.04 -28.15
C ASP A 195 -14.31 -6.62 -27.64
N ASN A 196 -13.65 -5.84 -28.49
CA ASN A 196 -13.22 -4.46 -28.32
C ASN A 196 -14.38 -3.43 -28.20
N ASN A 197 -15.55 -3.82 -27.74
CA ASN A 197 -16.62 -2.88 -27.47
C ASN A 197 -16.41 -2.23 -26.09
N ILE A 198 -15.68 -1.13 -26.11
CA ILE A 198 -15.48 -0.20 -24.98
C ILE A 198 -16.82 0.50 -24.68
N GLY A 199 -17.78 -0.25 -24.17
CA GLY A 199 -19.01 0.27 -23.62
C GLY A 199 -18.89 0.43 -22.11
N HIS A 200 -18.80 1.69 -21.62
CA HIS A 200 -19.08 2.09 -20.24
C HIS A 200 -18.02 1.95 -19.13
N THR A 201 -16.76 1.66 -19.41
CA THR A 201 -15.71 1.90 -18.42
C THR A 201 -15.23 3.36 -18.51
N VAL A 202 -15.24 4.07 -17.38
CA VAL A 202 -14.65 5.42 -17.28
C VAL A 202 -13.12 5.24 -17.38
N ILE A 203 -12.63 5.18 -18.62
CA ILE A 203 -11.24 5.43 -18.93
C ILE A 203 -11.04 6.93 -18.65
N PRO A 204 -10.03 7.34 -17.90
CA PRO A 204 -9.71 8.75 -17.79
C PRO A 204 -9.62 9.33 -19.21
N LYS A 205 -10.41 10.35 -19.53
CA LYS A 205 -10.46 10.98 -20.88
C LYS A 205 -9.10 11.45 -21.39
N GLU A 206 -8.08 11.47 -20.53
CA GLU A 206 -6.74 11.94 -20.82
C GLU A 206 -5.82 10.84 -21.40
N ILE A 207 -6.23 9.56 -21.36
CA ILE A 207 -5.48 8.44 -21.91
C ILE A 207 -6.40 7.75 -22.93
N VAL A 208 -6.56 8.37 -24.07
CA VAL A 208 -7.15 7.72 -25.25
C VAL A 208 -6.05 6.84 -25.86
N GLY A 209 -5.83 5.68 -25.27
CA GLY A 209 -5.08 4.62 -25.91
C GLY A 209 -6.01 3.91 -26.89
N ASP A 210 -5.54 3.72 -28.13
CA ASP A 210 -6.31 3.02 -29.15
C ASP A 210 -6.46 1.54 -28.84
N ARG A 211 -5.63 1.01 -27.92
CA ARG A 211 -5.56 -0.42 -27.61
C ARG A 211 -5.27 -0.68 -26.13
N ILE A 212 -6.05 -1.58 -25.53
CA ILE A 212 -5.82 -2.07 -24.17
C ILE A 212 -4.99 -3.34 -24.22
N ILE A 213 -3.85 -3.35 -23.52
CA ILE A 213 -2.94 -4.49 -23.45
C ILE A 213 -3.46 -5.53 -22.48
N SER A 214 -3.65 -6.77 -22.95
CA SER A 214 -3.98 -7.92 -22.12
C SER A 214 -2.78 -8.39 -21.27
N MET A 215 -3.03 -9.20 -20.24
CA MET A 215 -1.95 -9.80 -19.44
C MET A 215 -1.03 -10.70 -20.27
N LYS A 216 -1.60 -11.41 -21.27
CA LYS A 216 -0.84 -12.25 -22.18
C LYS A 216 0.09 -11.42 -23.05
N GLU A 217 -0.42 -10.35 -23.66
CA GLU A 217 0.38 -9.43 -24.47
C GLU A 217 1.45 -8.71 -23.64
N ALA A 218 1.13 -8.30 -22.41
CA ALA A 218 2.10 -7.72 -21.49
C ALA A 218 3.27 -8.67 -21.16
N TRP A 219 3.02 -9.98 -21.19
CA TRP A 219 4.03 -11.02 -20.98
C TRP A 219 4.82 -11.39 -22.23
N GLU A 220 4.16 -11.44 -23.39
CA GLU A 220 4.73 -12.04 -24.62
C GLU A 220 5.29 -11.00 -25.60
N ASN A 221 4.71 -9.78 -25.67
CA ASN A 221 5.06 -8.83 -26.71
C ASN A 221 6.47 -8.24 -26.50
N ASP A 222 7.25 -8.16 -27.58
CA ASP A 222 8.59 -7.57 -27.58
C ASP A 222 8.59 -6.06 -27.87
N LYS A 223 7.46 -5.49 -28.32
CA LYS A 223 7.28 -4.05 -28.54
C LYS A 223 5.83 -3.64 -28.32
N PHE A 224 5.68 -2.41 -27.85
CA PHE A 224 4.40 -1.74 -27.64
C PHE A 224 4.33 -0.45 -28.45
N GLU A 225 3.13 0.12 -28.59
CA GLU A 225 2.91 1.42 -29.20
C GLU A 225 2.78 2.50 -28.13
N GLN A 226 3.10 3.76 -28.47
CA GLN A 226 3.01 4.88 -27.51
C GLN A 226 1.57 5.15 -27.06
N THR A 227 0.58 4.65 -27.79
CA THR A 227 -0.85 4.76 -27.50
C THR A 227 -1.39 3.54 -26.74
N ASP A 228 -0.57 2.51 -26.51
CA ASP A 228 -0.99 1.32 -25.77
C ASP A 228 -1.25 1.62 -24.30
N PHE A 229 -2.41 1.19 -23.81
CA PHE A 229 -2.82 1.35 -22.43
C PHE A 229 -2.71 0.03 -21.66
N PHE A 230 -1.98 0.06 -20.56
CA PHE A 230 -1.92 -1.06 -19.61
C PHE A 230 -2.97 -0.89 -18.52
N SER A 231 -3.85 -1.88 -18.35
CA SER A 231 -4.68 -1.99 -17.16
C SER A 231 -3.82 -2.20 -15.89
N GLY A 232 -4.38 -2.01 -14.72
CA GLY A 232 -3.64 -2.23 -13.48
C GLY A 232 -3.07 -3.65 -13.33
N ALA A 233 -3.77 -4.66 -13.85
CA ALA A 233 -3.32 -6.06 -13.84
C ALA A 233 -2.24 -6.31 -14.89
N SER A 234 -2.48 -5.91 -16.15
CA SER A 234 -1.51 -6.11 -17.22
C SER A 234 -0.21 -5.36 -16.98
N PHE A 235 -0.28 -4.16 -16.37
CA PHE A 235 0.92 -3.42 -15.99
C PHE A 235 1.77 -4.16 -14.94
N ARG A 236 1.16 -4.77 -13.94
CA ARG A 236 1.89 -5.57 -12.93
C ARG A 236 2.52 -6.81 -13.54
N VAL A 237 1.86 -7.45 -14.50
CA VAL A 237 2.44 -8.58 -15.28
C VAL A 237 3.65 -8.11 -16.08
N TYR A 238 3.54 -6.97 -16.78
CA TYR A 238 4.67 -6.37 -17.49
C TYR A 238 5.83 -6.05 -16.54
N GLN A 239 5.58 -5.41 -15.42
CA GLN A 239 6.61 -5.08 -14.42
C GLN A 239 7.27 -6.32 -13.82
N PHE A 240 6.51 -7.39 -13.59
CA PHE A 240 7.06 -8.66 -13.10
C PHE A 240 7.94 -9.34 -14.15
N ARG A 241 7.54 -9.30 -15.43
CA ARG A 241 8.38 -9.75 -16.55
C ARG A 241 9.70 -8.97 -16.60
N MET A 242 9.62 -7.63 -16.52
CA MET A 242 10.83 -6.77 -16.49
C MET A 242 11.75 -7.13 -15.34
N PHE A 243 11.21 -7.38 -14.15
CA PHE A 243 11.98 -7.86 -13.02
C PHE A 243 12.74 -9.16 -13.34
N LEU A 244 12.06 -10.17 -13.87
CA LEU A 244 12.69 -11.45 -14.18
C LEU A 244 13.80 -11.33 -15.25
N GLU A 245 13.56 -10.51 -16.28
CA GLU A 245 14.56 -10.25 -17.31
C GLU A 245 15.78 -9.53 -16.76
N ILE A 246 15.59 -8.48 -15.97
CA ILE A 246 16.67 -7.71 -15.34
C ILE A 246 17.50 -8.63 -14.43
N MET A 247 16.85 -9.43 -13.58
CA MET A 247 17.56 -10.35 -12.68
C MET A 247 18.38 -11.40 -13.42
N LYS A 248 17.87 -11.88 -14.57
CA LYS A 248 18.58 -12.86 -15.42
C LYS A 248 19.77 -12.23 -16.15
N GLU A 249 19.59 -11.01 -16.70
CA GLU A 249 20.64 -10.33 -17.47
C GLU A 249 21.79 -9.85 -16.60
N GLU A 250 21.49 -9.29 -15.42
CA GLU A 250 22.48 -8.71 -14.52
C GLU A 250 23.15 -9.76 -13.59
N ASN A 251 22.57 -10.96 -13.48
CA ASN A 251 23.06 -12.05 -12.62
C ASN A 251 23.29 -11.66 -11.16
N VAL A 252 22.40 -10.85 -10.59
CA VAL A 252 22.52 -10.25 -9.25
C VAL A 252 21.57 -10.86 -8.22
N PHE A 253 21.27 -12.14 -8.31
CA PHE A 253 20.25 -12.84 -7.51
C PHE A 253 20.39 -12.61 -5.99
N PHE A 254 21.60 -12.73 -5.42
CA PHE A 254 21.78 -12.64 -3.98
C PHE A 254 21.89 -11.20 -3.46
N GLN A 255 22.54 -10.31 -4.19
CA GLN A 255 22.89 -8.96 -3.73
C GLN A 255 22.01 -7.86 -4.30
N GLY A 256 21.32 -8.12 -5.42
CA GLY A 256 20.50 -7.12 -6.13
C GLY A 256 21.34 -6.08 -6.88
N LEU A 257 20.65 -5.14 -7.50
CA LEU A 257 21.23 -4.03 -8.28
C LEU A 257 21.85 -2.91 -7.42
N GLY A 258 21.55 -2.87 -6.13
CA GLY A 258 21.78 -1.75 -5.23
C GLY A 258 20.51 -0.94 -4.97
N LEU A 259 20.47 -0.25 -3.83
CA LEU A 259 19.34 0.58 -3.41
C LEU A 259 18.98 1.60 -4.52
N ASN A 260 17.71 1.68 -4.90
CA ASN A 260 17.18 2.60 -5.92
C ASN A 260 17.72 2.39 -7.35
N ALA A 261 18.59 1.41 -7.59
CA ALA A 261 19.22 1.23 -8.89
C ALA A 261 18.30 0.51 -9.92
N SER A 262 17.18 -0.04 -9.48
CA SER A 262 16.19 -0.67 -10.37
C SER A 262 15.57 0.31 -11.38
N TYR A 263 15.46 1.59 -11.05
CA TYR A 263 14.86 2.61 -11.93
C TYR A 263 15.53 2.73 -13.27
N LYS A 264 16.85 2.86 -13.26
CA LYS A 264 17.63 2.96 -14.49
C LYS A 264 17.41 1.76 -15.41
N LYS A 265 17.34 0.56 -14.81
CA LYS A 265 17.10 -0.67 -15.56
C LYS A 265 15.66 -0.76 -16.08
N ILE A 266 14.68 -0.33 -15.29
CA ILE A 266 13.27 -0.25 -15.74
C ILE A 266 13.15 0.75 -16.90
N GLU A 267 13.81 1.90 -16.83
CA GLU A 267 13.80 2.90 -17.88
C GLU A 267 14.44 2.36 -19.18
N GLU A 268 15.63 1.74 -19.10
CA GLU A 268 16.30 1.10 -20.23
C GLU A 268 15.38 0.04 -20.90
N LYS A 269 14.73 -0.81 -20.10
CA LYS A 269 13.76 -1.80 -20.58
C LYS A 269 12.53 -1.16 -21.21
N GLY A 270 11.95 -0.17 -20.56
CA GLY A 270 10.79 0.56 -21.07
C GLY A 270 11.05 1.21 -22.43
N LEU A 271 12.25 1.78 -22.61
CA LEU A 271 12.67 2.34 -23.90
C LEU A 271 12.85 1.23 -24.95
N LYS A 272 13.46 0.10 -24.59
CA LYS A 272 13.63 -1.07 -25.47
C LYS A 272 12.31 -1.62 -25.97
N TYR A 273 11.32 -1.75 -25.07
CA TYR A 273 9.97 -2.24 -25.37
C TYR A 273 9.04 -1.16 -25.96
N ASN A 274 9.52 0.08 -26.07
CA ASN A 274 8.80 1.23 -26.61
C ASN A 274 7.45 1.50 -25.93
N VAL A 275 7.38 1.33 -24.59
CA VAL A 275 6.18 1.69 -23.84
C VAL A 275 5.96 3.20 -23.81
N PHE A 276 4.75 3.65 -23.50
CA PHE A 276 4.41 5.07 -23.39
C PHE A 276 5.42 5.85 -22.55
N LYS A 277 6.05 6.87 -23.15
CA LYS A 277 7.14 7.65 -22.55
C LYS A 277 6.66 8.77 -21.62
N GLY A 278 5.36 9.00 -21.58
CA GLY A 278 4.77 10.12 -20.88
C GLY A 278 4.56 11.35 -21.75
N ASN A 279 3.81 12.30 -21.22
CA ASN A 279 3.58 13.63 -21.79
C ASN A 279 3.68 14.67 -20.67
N GLU A 280 3.30 15.93 -20.93
CA GLU A 280 3.38 17.03 -19.97
C GLU A 280 2.52 16.79 -18.71
N THR A 281 1.45 15.99 -18.79
CA THR A 281 0.50 15.76 -17.71
C THR A 281 0.65 14.39 -17.06
N THR A 282 1.14 13.38 -17.79
CA THR A 282 1.16 11.98 -17.36
C THR A 282 2.56 11.38 -17.45
N GLU A 283 3.02 10.79 -16.35
CA GLU A 283 4.31 10.10 -16.28
C GLU A 283 4.27 8.78 -17.07
N GLY A 284 5.31 8.55 -17.88
CA GLY A 284 5.44 7.34 -18.69
C GLY A 284 5.62 6.05 -17.89
N TYR A 285 5.27 4.92 -18.51
CA TYR A 285 5.38 3.60 -17.86
C TYR A 285 6.82 3.21 -17.52
N GLN A 286 7.81 3.65 -18.30
CA GLN A 286 9.23 3.38 -18.05
C GLN A 286 9.77 4.09 -16.79
N LYS A 287 9.07 5.08 -16.24
CA LYS A 287 9.47 5.78 -15.01
C LYS A 287 8.80 5.22 -13.75
N LYS A 288 7.88 4.25 -13.89
CA LYS A 288 7.15 3.69 -12.77
C LYS A 288 7.91 2.51 -12.15
N ASN A 289 7.86 2.40 -10.83
CA ASN A 289 8.44 1.29 -10.08
C ASN A 289 7.65 -0.03 -10.29
N PHE A 290 8.06 -1.13 -9.64
CA PHE A 290 7.41 -2.44 -9.81
C PHE A 290 6.00 -2.54 -9.22
N HIS A 291 5.48 -1.54 -8.51
CA HIS A 291 4.20 -1.59 -7.80
C HIS A 291 4.00 -2.86 -6.95
N ASN A 292 5.10 -3.35 -6.40
CA ASN A 292 5.16 -4.51 -5.51
C ASN A 292 6.43 -4.41 -4.67
N GLN A 293 6.29 -4.27 -3.35
CA GLN A 293 7.43 -4.06 -2.46
C GLN A 293 8.36 -5.28 -2.40
N TYR A 294 7.81 -6.49 -2.52
CA TYR A 294 8.62 -7.71 -2.50
C TYR A 294 9.53 -7.79 -3.73
N VAL A 295 8.96 -7.52 -4.90
CA VAL A 295 9.69 -7.47 -6.17
C VAL A 295 10.71 -6.33 -6.16
N GLN A 296 10.32 -5.15 -5.67
CA GLN A 296 11.20 -3.99 -5.56
C GLN A 296 12.43 -4.30 -4.70
N VAL A 297 12.21 -4.85 -3.51
CA VAL A 297 13.30 -5.20 -2.59
C VAL A 297 14.18 -6.31 -3.16
N PHE A 298 13.58 -7.31 -3.82
CA PHE A 298 14.36 -8.37 -4.45
C PHE A 298 15.23 -7.83 -5.59
N ALA A 299 14.70 -6.97 -6.45
CA ALA A 299 15.46 -6.36 -7.54
C ALA A 299 16.65 -5.52 -7.03
N GLU A 300 16.43 -4.72 -5.99
CA GLU A 300 17.43 -3.78 -5.48
C GLU A 300 18.40 -4.40 -4.48
N LEU A 301 17.92 -5.23 -3.56
CA LEU A 301 18.69 -5.75 -2.43
C LEU A 301 18.91 -7.26 -2.50
N GLY A 302 18.49 -7.89 -3.58
CA GLY A 302 18.63 -9.32 -3.83
C GLY A 302 17.84 -10.21 -2.87
N PHE A 303 18.12 -11.51 -2.94
CA PHE A 303 17.50 -12.51 -2.08
C PHE A 303 17.73 -12.21 -0.58
N ILE A 304 18.90 -11.68 -0.21
CA ILE A 304 19.22 -11.36 1.19
C ILE A 304 18.31 -10.26 1.71
N GLY A 305 18.14 -9.14 0.97
CA GLY A 305 17.22 -8.07 1.35
C GLY A 305 15.76 -8.52 1.42
N PHE A 306 15.35 -9.36 0.46
CA PHE A 306 14.01 -9.96 0.46
C PHE A 306 13.75 -10.81 1.71
N VAL A 307 14.69 -11.67 2.10
CA VAL A 307 14.57 -12.50 3.32
C VAL A 307 14.48 -11.62 4.56
N ILE A 308 15.28 -10.54 4.67
CA ILE A 308 15.21 -9.62 5.81
C ILE A 308 13.81 -8.96 5.87
N LEU A 309 13.26 -8.49 4.74
CA LEU A 309 11.91 -7.91 4.69
C LEU A 309 10.85 -8.92 5.14
N VAL A 310 10.90 -10.14 4.62
CA VAL A 310 9.95 -11.22 4.99
C VAL A 310 10.06 -11.53 6.48
N LEU A 311 11.27 -11.57 7.05
CA LEU A 311 11.48 -11.79 8.49
C LEU A 311 10.89 -10.65 9.33
N ILE A 312 11.03 -9.38 8.90
CA ILE A 312 10.40 -8.23 9.56
C ILE A 312 8.89 -8.41 9.63
N LEU A 313 8.25 -8.72 8.49
CA LEU A 313 6.81 -8.91 8.40
C LEU A 313 6.33 -10.13 9.21
N PHE A 314 7.07 -11.23 9.15
CA PHE A 314 6.76 -12.45 9.90
C PHE A 314 6.83 -12.21 11.42
N VAL A 315 7.90 -11.58 11.91
CA VAL A 315 8.04 -11.25 13.34
C VAL A 315 6.94 -10.30 13.79
N ASN A 316 6.62 -9.29 12.97
CA ASN A 316 5.54 -8.36 13.25
C ASN A 316 4.19 -9.08 13.41
N LEU A 317 3.82 -9.92 12.46
CA LEU A 317 2.56 -10.70 12.51
C LEU A 317 2.57 -11.72 13.66
N LYS A 318 3.67 -12.44 13.88
CA LYS A 318 3.82 -13.39 14.99
C LYS A 318 3.58 -12.73 16.35
N ASN A 319 4.17 -11.55 16.57
CA ASN A 319 4.00 -10.80 17.81
C ASN A 319 2.57 -10.26 17.96
N ALA A 320 1.98 -9.77 16.87
CA ALA A 320 0.59 -9.33 16.85
C ALA A 320 -0.39 -10.44 17.28
N LEU A 321 -0.25 -11.63 16.70
CA LEU A 321 -1.07 -12.78 17.01
C LEU A 321 -0.83 -13.28 18.44
N LYS A 322 0.41 -13.31 18.91
CA LYS A 322 0.77 -13.74 20.27
C LYS A 322 0.16 -12.83 21.32
N ASN A 323 0.19 -11.52 21.11
CA ASN A 323 -0.33 -10.52 22.04
C ASN A 323 -1.86 -10.38 21.94
N LYS A 324 -2.51 -10.97 20.92
CA LYS A 324 -3.94 -10.82 20.63
C LYS A 324 -4.40 -9.35 20.53
N ASP A 325 -3.49 -8.46 20.16
CA ASP A 325 -3.75 -7.04 19.94
C ASP A 325 -4.30 -6.86 18.52
N PHE A 326 -5.60 -6.59 18.41
CA PHE A 326 -6.23 -6.53 17.10
C PHE A 326 -5.76 -5.37 16.23
N ILE A 327 -5.39 -4.22 16.81
CA ILE A 327 -4.87 -3.08 16.04
C ILE A 327 -3.51 -3.46 15.44
N HIS A 328 -2.67 -4.16 16.22
CA HIS A 328 -1.40 -4.69 15.73
C HIS A 328 -1.60 -5.75 14.62
N ILE A 329 -2.58 -6.65 14.78
CA ILE A 329 -2.93 -7.64 13.75
C ILE A 329 -3.40 -6.94 12.47
N ALA A 330 -4.28 -5.94 12.58
CA ALA A 330 -4.75 -5.16 11.45
C ALA A 330 -3.59 -4.47 10.73
N PHE A 331 -2.71 -3.79 11.46
CA PHE A 331 -1.51 -3.18 10.90
C PHE A 331 -0.61 -4.20 10.18
N ALA A 332 -0.34 -5.35 10.79
CA ALA A 332 0.52 -6.37 10.20
C ALA A 332 -0.06 -6.93 8.89
N ILE A 333 -1.36 -7.26 8.87
CA ILE A 333 -2.03 -7.79 7.68
C ILE A 333 -2.16 -6.71 6.60
N LEU A 334 -2.48 -5.46 6.96
CA LEU A 334 -2.51 -4.33 6.03
C LEU A 334 -1.16 -4.15 5.33
N MET A 335 -0.04 -4.18 6.08
CA MET A 335 1.29 -4.01 5.49
C MET A 335 1.66 -5.16 4.57
N ILE A 336 1.41 -6.42 4.98
CA ILE A 336 1.66 -7.60 4.14
C ILE A 336 0.88 -7.50 2.82
N SER A 337 -0.39 -7.12 2.89
CA SER A 337 -1.27 -7.02 1.72
C SER A 337 -0.93 -5.82 0.83
N LEU A 338 -0.64 -4.66 1.43
CA LEU A 338 -0.26 -3.45 0.71
C LEU A 338 1.03 -3.64 -0.09
N PHE A 339 2.00 -4.36 0.47
CA PHE A 339 3.27 -4.65 -0.17
C PHE A 339 3.15 -5.54 -1.41
N LEU A 340 2.04 -6.28 -1.57
CA LEU A 340 1.75 -7.01 -2.80
C LEU A 340 1.33 -6.11 -3.96
N THR A 341 0.81 -4.93 -3.67
CA THR A 341 0.21 -4.05 -4.68
C THR A 341 0.91 -2.71 -4.86
N GLU A 342 1.80 -2.34 -3.93
CA GLU A 342 2.51 -1.06 -3.93
C GLU A 342 3.94 -1.19 -3.42
N SER A 343 4.87 -0.44 -4.00
CA SER A 343 6.23 -0.25 -3.47
C SER A 343 6.19 0.83 -2.36
N PHE A 344 5.57 0.47 -1.23
CA PHE A 344 5.20 1.39 -0.17
C PHE A 344 6.41 2.02 0.54
N LEU A 345 7.46 1.23 0.79
CA LEU A 345 8.71 1.68 1.41
C LEU A 345 9.58 2.52 0.45
N TRP A 346 9.19 2.63 -0.81
CA TRP A 346 9.81 3.52 -1.77
C TRP A 346 9.66 5.01 -1.45
N ARG A 347 8.65 5.37 -0.69
CA ARG A 347 8.38 6.75 -0.27
C ARG A 347 8.73 6.91 1.21
N GLN A 348 9.49 7.97 1.53
CA GLN A 348 9.89 8.28 2.91
C GLN A 348 8.73 8.21 3.91
N ARG A 349 7.54 8.72 3.56
CA ARG A 349 6.35 8.64 4.42
C ARG A 349 5.91 7.20 4.70
N GLY A 350 6.06 6.29 3.74
CA GLY A 350 5.80 4.87 3.92
C GLY A 350 6.79 4.23 4.88
N VAL A 351 8.08 4.55 4.72
CA VAL A 351 9.14 4.08 5.63
C VAL A 351 8.90 4.56 7.05
N VAL A 352 8.63 5.87 7.23
CA VAL A 352 8.34 6.46 8.55
C VAL A 352 7.12 5.80 9.19
N PHE A 353 6.01 5.70 8.46
CA PHE A 353 4.78 5.09 8.96
C PHE A 353 5.00 3.63 9.38
N PHE A 354 5.54 2.82 8.47
CA PHE A 354 5.80 1.41 8.73
C PHE A 354 6.71 1.22 9.95
N THR A 355 7.84 1.93 9.98
CA THR A 355 8.83 1.77 11.05
C THR A 355 8.32 2.27 12.39
N ALA A 356 7.59 3.40 12.42
CA ALA A 356 7.01 3.94 13.64
C ALA A 356 6.03 2.96 14.28
N PHE A 357 5.08 2.42 13.50
CA PHE A 357 4.12 1.45 14.01
C PHE A 357 4.76 0.09 14.32
N TYR A 358 5.71 -0.36 13.49
CA TYR A 358 6.50 -1.55 13.81
C TYR A 358 7.19 -1.42 15.17
N CYS A 359 7.88 -0.31 15.42
CA CYS A 359 8.54 -0.06 16.69
C CYS A 359 7.53 0.06 17.84
N LEU A 360 6.46 0.83 17.66
CA LEU A 360 5.43 1.03 18.68
C LEU A 360 4.84 -0.29 19.18
N PHE A 361 4.53 -1.19 18.25
CA PHE A 361 3.92 -2.47 18.61
C PHE A 361 4.93 -3.50 19.16
N ASN A 362 6.17 -3.48 18.69
CA ASN A 362 7.15 -4.51 19.07
C ASN A 362 8.04 -4.12 20.26
N THR A 363 8.15 -2.84 20.62
CA THR A 363 8.93 -2.39 21.80
C THR A 363 8.31 -2.86 23.11
N ILE A 364 6.98 -2.77 23.24
CA ILE A 364 6.27 -3.18 24.46
C ILE A 364 6.39 -4.70 24.70
N TYR A 365 6.46 -5.49 23.63
CA TYR A 365 6.67 -6.93 23.73
C TYR A 365 8.00 -7.30 24.41
N LEU A 366 9.06 -6.53 24.17
CA LEU A 366 10.36 -6.75 24.80
C LEU A 366 10.32 -6.40 26.31
N SER A 367 9.64 -5.33 26.68
CA SER A 367 9.53 -4.90 28.09
C SER A 367 8.73 -5.88 28.96
N GLU A 368 7.73 -6.56 28.42
CA GLU A 368 6.97 -7.60 29.12
C GLU A 368 7.75 -8.92 29.27
N LYS A 369 8.67 -9.20 28.36
CA LYS A 369 9.50 -10.40 28.40
C LYS A 369 10.65 -10.28 29.40
N GLU A 370 11.14 -9.08 29.63
CA GLU A 370 12.18 -8.79 30.65
C GLU A 370 11.61 -8.75 32.07
N LYS A 371 10.28 -8.60 32.24
CA LYS A 371 9.60 -8.65 33.55
C LYS A 371 9.19 -10.05 33.99
N LYS A 372 9.35 -11.07 33.15
CA LYS A 372 9.17 -12.49 33.46
C LYS A 372 10.51 -13.20 33.58
#